data_8019b3eb37b5f18a6df7ca54db77fc17
#
_entry.id   8019b3eb37b5f18a6df7ca54db77fc17
#
_cell.length_a   1.000
_cell.length_b   1.000
_cell.length_c   1.000
_cell.angle_alpha   90.00
_cell.angle_beta   90.00
_cell.angle_gamma   90.00
#
_symmetry.space_group_name_H-M   'P 1'
#
loop_
_entity.id
_entity.type
_entity.pdbx_description
1 polymer ?
#
loop_
_entity_poly.entity_id
_entity_poly.type
_entity_poly.pdbx_seq_one_letter_code
_entity_poly.pdbx_strand_id
1 'polypeptide(L)'
;MDDLEAAFALGAGVAARPHQLRAVRKVCAALCADCHLPRPSNYLVQHAAGSGKSLTIAALADALTRLEDERSNRFGCIVVISDRKVLDDQLSHVVSGYLERVRCDGDGEA
;
A
#
# COMPACT_ATOMS: atom_id res chain seq x y z
N MET A 1 -4.25 17.80 4.37
CA MET A 1 -4.22 16.40 3.86
C MET A 1 -2.77 15.99 3.68
N ASP A 2 -2.37 14.88 4.28
CA ASP A 2 -0.99 14.45 4.12
C ASP A 2 -0.79 13.65 2.81
N ASP A 3 0.46 13.29 2.55
CA ASP A 3 0.79 12.63 1.28
C ASP A 3 0.08 11.30 1.10
N LEU A 4 -0.09 10.53 2.18
CA LEU A 4 -0.79 9.25 2.10
C LEU A 4 -2.26 9.44 1.78
N GLU A 5 -2.92 10.39 2.44
CA GLU A 5 -4.32 10.67 2.17
C GLU A 5 -4.53 11.13 0.73
N ALA A 6 -3.65 11.99 0.23
CA ALA A 6 -3.73 12.48 -1.14
C ALA A 6 -3.53 11.36 -2.14
N ALA A 7 -2.52 10.50 -1.92
CA ALA A 7 -2.26 9.37 -2.80
C ALA A 7 -3.42 8.38 -2.78
N PHE A 8 -3.99 8.12 -1.61
CA PHE A 8 -5.12 7.22 -1.51
C PHE A 8 -6.33 7.74 -2.29
N ALA A 9 -6.67 9.01 -2.09
CA ALA A 9 -7.81 9.59 -2.79
C ALA A 9 -7.62 9.54 -4.31
N LEU A 10 -6.41 9.78 -4.77
CA LEU A 10 -6.09 9.71 -6.20
C LEU A 10 -6.17 8.27 -6.72
N GLY A 11 -5.55 7.34 -6.04
CA GLY A 11 -5.49 5.94 -6.48
C GLY A 11 -6.82 5.22 -6.36
N ALA A 12 -7.55 5.44 -5.29
CA ALA A 12 -8.81 4.77 -5.03
C ALA A 12 -10.01 5.46 -5.67
N GLY A 13 -9.90 6.75 -5.94
CA GLY A 13 -11.03 7.54 -6.43
C GLY A 13 -12.01 7.94 -5.33
N VAL A 14 -11.72 7.61 -4.09
CA VAL A 14 -12.52 7.98 -2.92
C VAL A 14 -11.58 8.29 -1.77
N ALA A 15 -12.09 9.04 -0.79
CA ALA A 15 -11.31 9.35 0.40
C ALA A 15 -11.09 8.09 1.25
N ALA A 16 -9.92 8.00 1.87
CA ALA A 16 -9.61 6.87 2.73
C ALA A 16 -10.41 6.95 4.04
N ARG A 17 -10.77 5.78 4.53
CA ARG A 17 -11.34 5.67 5.87
C ARG A 17 -10.21 5.67 6.91
N PRO A 18 -10.47 6.13 8.14
CA PRO A 18 -9.42 6.21 9.16
C PRO A 18 -8.65 4.91 9.41
N HIS A 19 -9.34 3.76 9.42
CA HIS A 19 -8.69 2.47 9.66
C HIS A 19 -7.75 2.08 8.52
N GLN A 20 -8.06 2.49 7.28
CA GLN A 20 -7.21 2.20 6.13
C GLN A 20 -5.88 2.96 6.23
N LEU A 21 -5.95 4.25 6.51
CA LEU A 21 -4.76 5.07 6.69
C LEU A 21 -3.93 4.59 7.87
N ARG A 22 -4.61 4.24 8.97
CA ARG A 22 -3.93 3.78 10.17
C ARG A 22 -3.15 2.50 9.92
N ALA A 23 -3.73 1.55 9.19
CA ALA A 23 -3.06 0.30 8.86
C ALA A 23 -1.79 0.54 8.05
N VAL A 24 -1.87 1.35 7.01
CA VAL A 24 -0.71 1.65 6.16
C VAL A 24 0.38 2.36 6.97
N ARG A 25 -0.01 3.37 7.75
CA ARG A 25 0.94 4.13 8.56
C ARG A 25 1.64 3.26 9.59
N LYS A 26 0.89 2.38 10.26
CA LYS A 26 1.46 1.50 11.28
C LYS A 26 2.45 0.50 10.69
N VAL A 27 2.13 -0.10 9.55
CA VAL A 27 3.04 -1.05 8.91
C VAL A 27 4.31 -0.33 8.47
N CYS A 28 4.20 0.82 7.83
CA CYS A 28 5.36 1.57 7.38
C CYS A 28 6.22 2.01 8.57
N ALA A 29 5.61 2.48 9.64
CA ALA A 29 6.34 2.89 10.84
C ALA A 29 7.07 1.72 11.48
N ALA A 30 6.41 0.56 11.56
CA ALA A 30 7.01 -0.65 12.12
C ALA A 30 8.19 -1.11 11.27
N LEU A 31 8.06 -1.07 9.95
CA LEU A 31 9.16 -1.44 9.06
C LEU A 31 10.35 -0.50 9.22
N CYS A 32 10.12 0.78 9.37
CA CYS A 32 11.19 1.73 9.62
C CYS A 32 11.88 1.47 10.95
N ALA A 33 11.11 1.15 11.99
CA ALA A 33 11.67 0.82 13.30
C ALA A 33 12.47 -0.49 13.26
N ASP A 34 12.04 -1.45 12.44
CA ASP A 34 12.65 -2.77 12.36
C ASP A 34 13.77 -2.88 11.33
N CYS A 35 14.16 -1.77 10.71
CA CYS A 35 15.13 -1.81 9.61
C CYS A 35 16.50 -2.32 10.02
N HIS A 36 16.81 -2.33 11.30
CA HIS A 36 18.11 -2.83 11.83
C HIS A 36 18.07 -4.31 12.20
N LEU A 37 16.92 -4.94 12.13
CA LEU A 37 16.81 -6.35 12.49
C LEU A 37 17.40 -7.24 11.40
N PRO A 38 18.10 -8.32 11.79
CA PRO A 38 18.70 -9.22 10.81
C PRO A 38 17.68 -10.09 10.08
N ARG A 39 16.45 -10.17 10.58
CA ARG A 39 15.38 -11.00 10.00
C ARG A 39 14.25 -10.13 9.48
N PRO A 40 13.59 -10.55 8.39
CA PRO A 40 12.35 -9.90 7.99
C PRO A 40 11.31 -10.00 9.08
N SER A 41 10.54 -8.96 9.26
CA SER A 41 9.44 -8.95 10.22
C SER A 41 8.13 -9.30 9.51
N ASN A 42 7.26 -9.97 10.24
CA ASN A 42 5.92 -10.30 9.75
C ASN A 42 4.90 -9.45 10.49
N TYR A 43 3.91 -8.97 9.76
CA TYR A 43 2.86 -8.13 10.32
C TYR A 43 1.50 -8.69 9.94
N LEU A 44 0.57 -8.66 10.88
CA LEU A 44 -0.81 -9.04 10.64
C LEU A 44 -1.69 -7.81 10.71
N VAL A 45 -2.43 -7.54 9.65
CA VAL A 45 -3.44 -6.49 9.63
C VAL A 45 -4.79 -7.16 9.51
N GLN A 46 -5.65 -6.94 10.49
CA GLN A 46 -6.94 -7.58 10.53
C GLN A 46 -8.04 -6.54 10.50
N HIS A 47 -8.85 -6.60 9.46
CA HIS A 47 -10.01 -5.72 9.28
C HIS A 47 -11.24 -6.57 8.99
N ALA A 48 -12.40 -6.06 9.35
CA ALA A 48 -13.66 -6.75 9.11
C ALA A 48 -13.98 -6.78 7.62
N ALA A 49 -14.84 -7.72 7.23
CA ALA A 49 -15.35 -7.75 5.87
C ALA A 49 -16.05 -6.44 5.55
N GLY A 50 -15.94 -5.97 4.31
CA GLY A 50 -16.54 -4.70 3.90
C GLY A 50 -15.79 -3.47 4.35
N SER A 51 -14.58 -3.63 4.89
CA SER A 51 -13.77 -2.51 5.40
C SER A 51 -12.93 -1.82 4.31
N GLY A 52 -12.96 -2.34 3.08
CA GLY A 52 -12.15 -1.80 2.00
C GLY A 52 -10.73 -2.35 1.99
N LYS A 53 -10.56 -3.62 2.32
CA LYS A 53 -9.25 -4.26 2.41
C LYS A 53 -8.44 -4.19 1.12
N SER A 54 -9.09 -4.34 -0.02
CA SER A 54 -8.39 -4.32 -1.31
C SER A 54 -7.73 -2.98 -1.56
N LEU A 55 -8.41 -1.89 -1.24
CA LEU A 55 -7.84 -0.56 -1.35
C LEU A 55 -6.72 -0.35 -0.34
N THR A 56 -6.86 -0.91 0.87
CA THR A 56 -5.81 -0.85 1.88
C THR A 56 -4.56 -1.58 1.38
N ILE A 57 -4.72 -2.75 0.77
CA ILE A 57 -3.60 -3.51 0.21
C ILE A 57 -2.93 -2.71 -0.91
N ALA A 58 -3.71 -2.10 -1.79
CA ALA A 58 -3.16 -1.28 -2.87
C ALA A 58 -2.39 -0.08 -2.32
N ALA A 59 -2.95 0.60 -1.34
CA ALA A 59 -2.30 1.75 -0.70
C ALA A 59 -1.01 1.34 0.00
N LEU A 60 -1.01 0.20 0.67
CA LEU A 60 0.18 -0.32 1.32
C LEU A 60 1.26 -0.67 0.31
N ALA A 61 0.89 -1.34 -0.78
CA ALA A 61 1.85 -1.69 -1.83
C ALA A 61 2.49 -0.43 -2.42
N ASP A 62 1.70 0.60 -2.70
CA ASP A 62 2.23 1.87 -3.19
C ASP A 62 3.16 2.52 -2.16
N ALA A 63 2.75 2.57 -0.91
CA ALA A 63 3.57 3.16 0.15
C ALA A 63 4.90 2.42 0.31
N LEU A 64 4.88 1.10 0.21
CA LEU A 64 6.09 0.30 0.33
C LEU A 64 7.06 0.54 -0.83
N THR A 65 6.57 0.80 -2.03
CA THR A 65 7.45 1.11 -3.15
C THR A 65 8.17 2.44 -2.97
N ARG A 66 7.61 3.32 -2.16
CA ARG A 66 8.17 4.64 -1.89
C ARG A 66 9.03 4.67 -0.63
N LEU A 67 9.05 3.58 0.12
CA LEU A 67 9.82 3.49 1.35
C LEU A 67 11.30 3.41 1.02
N GLU A 68 12.07 4.35 1.56
CA GLU A 68 13.49 4.45 1.27
C GLU A 68 14.30 4.33 2.56
N ASP A 69 15.48 3.74 2.46
CA ASP A 69 16.48 3.83 3.51
C ASP A 69 17.57 4.80 3.06
N GLU A 70 18.66 4.88 3.81
CA GLU A 70 19.74 5.83 3.55
C GLU A 70 20.43 5.65 2.19
N ARG A 71 20.28 4.48 1.56
CA ARG A 71 21.03 4.14 0.36
C ARG A 71 20.17 4.03 -0.89
N SER A 72 18.96 3.53 -0.75
CA SER A 72 18.11 3.24 -1.90
C SER A 72 16.69 2.92 -1.45
N ASN A 73 15.82 2.63 -2.40
CA ASN A 73 14.50 2.11 -2.08
C ASN A 73 14.64 0.81 -1.30
N ARG A 74 13.87 0.67 -0.25
CA ARG A 74 13.96 -0.47 0.65
C ARG A 74 13.57 -1.78 -0.01
N PHE A 75 12.55 -1.73 -0.88
CA PHE A 75 12.05 -2.92 -1.55
C PHE A 75 12.21 -2.78 -3.05
N GLY A 76 12.80 -3.79 -3.67
CA GLY A 76 12.94 -3.83 -5.12
C GLY A 76 11.72 -4.43 -5.81
N CYS A 77 10.92 -5.20 -5.06
CA CYS A 77 9.76 -5.87 -5.61
C CYS A 77 8.72 -6.09 -4.51
N ILE A 78 7.47 -5.86 -4.85
CA ILE A 78 6.34 -6.12 -3.96
C ILE A 78 5.48 -7.20 -4.60
N VAL A 79 5.24 -8.29 -3.88
CA VAL A 79 4.42 -9.39 -4.36
C VAL A 79 3.17 -9.51 -3.51
N VAL A 80 2.01 -9.49 -4.14
CA VAL A 80 0.73 -9.66 -3.46
C VAL A 80 0.21 -11.07 -3.77
N ILE A 81 -0.08 -11.82 -2.73
CA ILE A 81 -0.50 -13.22 -2.85
C ILE A 81 -1.89 -13.39 -2.24
N SER A 82 -2.76 -14.07 -2.96
CA SER A 82 -4.08 -14.44 -2.47
C SER A 82 -4.34 -15.90 -2.82
N ASP A 83 -5.05 -16.61 -1.94
CA ASP A 83 -5.35 -18.03 -2.15
C ASP A 83 -6.72 -18.26 -2.78
N ARG A 84 -7.47 -17.21 -3.10
CA ARG A 84 -8.81 -17.32 -3.67
C ARG A 84 -8.84 -16.76 -5.08
N LYS A 85 -9.17 -17.62 -6.04
CA LYS A 85 -9.12 -17.27 -7.46
C LYS A 85 -9.97 -16.04 -7.82
N VAL A 86 -11.21 -16.01 -7.36
CA VAL A 86 -12.11 -14.88 -7.67
C VAL A 86 -11.59 -13.59 -7.05
N LEU A 87 -11.11 -13.67 -5.79
CA LEU A 87 -10.55 -12.50 -5.12
C LEU A 87 -9.25 -12.06 -5.77
N ASP A 88 -8.49 -13.00 -6.35
CA ASP A 88 -7.27 -12.65 -7.06
C ASP A 88 -7.57 -11.71 -8.22
N ASP A 89 -8.59 -12.01 -9.00
CA ASP A 89 -8.95 -11.17 -10.15
C ASP A 89 -9.39 -9.78 -9.69
N GLN A 90 -10.25 -9.71 -8.68
CA GLN A 90 -10.72 -8.44 -8.14
C GLN A 90 -9.57 -7.65 -7.52
N LEU A 91 -8.75 -8.33 -6.73
CA LEU A 91 -7.64 -7.68 -6.07
C LEU A 91 -6.63 -7.15 -7.09
N SER A 92 -6.34 -7.94 -8.12
CA SER A 92 -5.43 -7.53 -9.18
C SER A 92 -5.94 -6.26 -9.87
N HIS A 93 -7.22 -6.20 -10.18
CA HIS A 93 -7.81 -5.01 -10.81
C HIS A 93 -7.72 -3.79 -9.89
N VAL A 94 -8.02 -3.96 -8.61
CA VAL A 94 -7.98 -2.85 -7.66
C VAL A 94 -6.55 -2.33 -7.51
N VAL A 95 -5.59 -3.23 -7.31
CA VAL A 95 -4.20 -2.84 -7.10
C VAL A 95 -3.63 -2.20 -8.37
N SER A 96 -3.84 -2.82 -9.51
CA SER A 96 -3.33 -2.28 -10.78
C SER A 96 -3.93 -0.92 -11.10
N GLY A 97 -5.24 -0.76 -10.90
CA GLY A 97 -5.89 0.51 -11.14
C GLY A 97 -5.42 1.61 -10.21
N TYR A 98 -5.24 1.26 -8.94
CA TYR A 98 -4.73 2.20 -7.93
C TYR A 98 -3.33 2.70 -8.32
N LEU A 99 -2.42 1.76 -8.59
CA LEU A 99 -1.04 2.10 -8.93
C LEU A 99 -0.95 2.91 -10.22
N GLU A 100 -1.75 2.55 -11.20
CA GLU A 100 -1.77 3.27 -12.47
C GLU A 100 -2.20 4.72 -12.27
N ARG A 101 -3.26 4.95 -11.50
CA ARG A 101 -3.75 6.30 -11.26
C ARG A 101 -2.75 7.15 -10.48
N VAL A 102 -2.11 6.56 -9.48
CA VAL A 102 -1.11 7.27 -8.69
C VAL A 102 0.11 7.61 -9.55
N ARG A 103 0.56 6.67 -10.38
CA ARG A 103 1.72 6.89 -11.24
C ARG A 103 1.45 7.92 -12.32
N CYS A 104 0.30 7.84 -12.94
CA CYS A 104 -0.05 8.79 -13.99
C CYS A 104 -0.06 10.22 -13.48
N ASP A 105 -0.58 10.44 -12.29
CA ASP A 105 -0.58 11.78 -11.70
C ASP A 105 0.81 12.17 -11.24
N GLY A 106 1.58 11.24 -10.66
CA GLY A 106 2.93 11.50 -10.21
C GLY A 106 3.88 11.83 -11.35
N ASP A 107 3.63 11.25 -12.54
CA ASP A 107 4.43 11.46 -13.73
C ASP A 107 3.72 12.39 -14.73
N GLY A 108 2.78 13.16 -14.24
CA GLY A 108 1.89 13.96 -15.10
C GLY A 108 2.60 14.93 -16.01
N GLU A 109 3.76 15.38 -15.64
CA GLU A 109 4.56 16.29 -16.46
C GLU A 109 5.37 15.56 -17.53
N ALA A 110 5.43 14.27 -17.44
CA ALA A 110 6.27 13.48 -18.34
C ALA A 110 5.68 13.38 -19.74
#